data_26268674a3ea4ecc3e5c9eb7e3cf9ea7
#
_entry.id   26268674a3ea4ecc3e5c9eb7e3cf9ea7
#
_cell.length_a   1.000
_cell.length_b   1.000
_cell.length_c   1.000
_cell.angle_alpha   90.00
_cell.angle_beta   90.00
_cell.angle_gamma   90.00
#
_symmetry.space_group_name_H-M   'P 1'
#
loop_
_entity.id
_entity.type
_entity.pdbx_description
1 polymer ?
#
loop_
_entity_poly.entity_id
_entity_poly.type
_entity_poly.pdbx_seq_one_letter_code
_entity_poly.pdbx_strand_id
1 'polypeptide(L)'
;VISTLWGVIGHTQVINKLGPLEWVFNTPSHHRVHHGSNLQYIDKNYGNLLIIWDRFFGTFEPENEPVKYGMVKNVNTFNPFKITLMGWQEIILDMKNSKSSREAMTHFFGPPKTSL
;
A
#
# COMPACT_ATOMS: atom_id res chain seq x y z
N VAL A 1 2.51 -6.44 -20.51
CA VAL A 1 3.25 -7.72 -20.40
C VAL A 1 4.51 -7.57 -19.55
N ILE A 2 5.45 -6.65 -19.87
CA ILE A 2 6.71 -6.48 -19.09
C ILE A 2 6.41 -6.12 -17.63
N SER A 3 5.54 -5.18 -17.40
CA SER A 3 5.12 -4.75 -16.05
C SER A 3 4.48 -5.89 -15.24
N THR A 4 3.70 -6.74 -15.88
CA THR A 4 3.08 -7.91 -15.24
C THR A 4 4.12 -8.95 -14.84
N LEU A 5 5.05 -9.27 -15.75
CA LEU A 5 6.14 -10.22 -15.47
C LEU A 5 7.05 -9.70 -14.35
N TRP A 6 7.35 -8.40 -14.37
CA TRP A 6 8.15 -7.76 -13.32
C TRP A 6 7.45 -7.85 -11.96
N GLY A 7 6.13 -7.61 -11.91
CA GLY A 7 5.34 -7.75 -10.69
C GLY A 7 5.36 -9.17 -10.15
N VAL A 8 5.28 -10.20 -11.01
CA VAL A 8 5.37 -11.61 -10.56
C VAL A 8 6.75 -11.89 -9.92
N ILE A 9 7.83 -11.42 -10.54
CA ILE A 9 9.19 -11.55 -10.00
C ILE A 9 9.31 -10.79 -8.66
N GLY A 10 8.66 -9.65 -8.55
CA GLY A 10 8.63 -8.82 -7.33
C GLY A 10 8.15 -9.56 -6.08
N HIS A 11 7.27 -10.55 -6.23
CA HIS A 11 6.73 -11.30 -5.08
C HIS A 11 7.67 -12.40 -4.55
N THR A 12 8.87 -12.57 -5.11
CA THR A 12 9.81 -13.59 -4.61
C THR A 12 10.45 -13.17 -3.29
N GLN A 13 10.66 -14.16 -2.42
CA GLN A 13 11.45 -14.02 -1.19
C GLN A 13 12.90 -14.50 -1.34
N VAL A 14 13.22 -15.12 -2.48
CA VAL A 14 14.55 -15.69 -2.73
C VAL A 14 15.57 -14.64 -3.14
N ILE A 15 15.11 -13.60 -3.85
CA ILE A 15 15.96 -12.51 -4.31
C ILE A 15 16.01 -11.43 -3.23
N ASN A 16 17.22 -11.21 -2.71
CA ASN A 16 17.50 -10.12 -1.77
C ASN A 16 17.72 -8.80 -2.53
N LYS A 17 18.56 -7.92 -2.00
CA LYS A 17 18.89 -6.62 -2.62
C LYS A 17 19.69 -6.82 -3.91
N LEU A 18 19.33 -6.08 -4.94
CA LEU A 18 19.98 -6.12 -6.27
C LEU A 18 21.01 -5.01 -6.47
N GLY A 19 21.52 -4.41 -5.38
CA GLY A 19 22.58 -3.41 -5.42
C GLY A 19 22.20 -2.16 -6.22
N PRO A 20 23.04 -1.72 -7.21
CA PRO A 20 22.78 -0.48 -7.94
C PRO A 20 21.46 -0.41 -8.70
N LEU A 21 20.87 -1.56 -9.05
CA LEU A 21 19.57 -1.61 -9.74
C LEU A 21 18.43 -1.07 -8.86
N GLU A 22 18.58 -1.11 -7.55
CA GLU A 22 17.59 -0.59 -6.59
C GLU A 22 17.46 0.94 -6.60
N TRP A 23 18.36 1.65 -7.26
CA TRP A 23 18.21 3.08 -7.43
C TRP A 23 17.15 3.47 -8.46
N VAL A 24 16.93 2.61 -9.44
CA VAL A 24 16.07 2.87 -10.60
C VAL A 24 14.83 1.99 -10.59
N PHE A 25 15.02 0.68 -10.34
CA PHE A 25 13.95 -0.30 -10.46
C PHE A 25 13.29 -0.64 -9.13
N ASN A 26 12.00 -0.91 -9.17
CA ASN A 26 11.29 -1.51 -8.05
C ASN A 26 11.66 -3.00 -7.99
N THR A 27 12.61 -3.32 -7.13
CA THR A 27 13.14 -4.68 -6.94
C THR A 27 12.23 -5.52 -6.03
N PRO A 28 12.43 -6.84 -5.92
CA PRO A 28 11.70 -7.67 -4.96
C PRO A 28 11.77 -7.15 -3.52
N SER A 29 12.90 -6.61 -3.10
CA SER A 29 13.05 -5.97 -1.78
C SER A 29 12.07 -4.80 -1.58
N HIS A 30 11.99 -3.90 -2.56
CA HIS A 30 11.06 -2.77 -2.51
C HIS A 30 9.59 -3.21 -2.58
N HIS A 31 9.31 -4.23 -3.38
CA HIS A 31 7.96 -4.76 -3.54
C HIS A 31 7.46 -5.49 -2.28
N ARG A 32 8.36 -6.18 -1.56
CA ARG A 32 8.04 -6.74 -0.24
C ARG A 32 7.65 -5.65 0.76
N VAL A 33 8.37 -4.53 0.79
CA VAL A 33 8.02 -3.36 1.62
C VAL A 33 6.62 -2.85 1.27
N HIS A 34 6.29 -2.74 -0.02
CA HIS A 34 4.95 -2.33 -0.47
C HIS A 34 3.83 -3.22 0.09
N HIS A 35 4.09 -4.52 0.22
CA HIS A 35 3.15 -5.48 0.80
C HIS A 35 3.26 -5.64 2.33
N GLY A 36 4.12 -4.86 2.96
CA GLY A 36 4.37 -4.94 4.40
C GLY A 36 3.29 -4.26 5.24
N SER A 37 2.87 -4.92 6.32
CA SER A 37 2.00 -4.34 7.36
C SER A 37 2.79 -3.71 8.52
N ASN A 38 4.12 -3.67 8.44
CA ASN A 38 4.95 -2.93 9.38
C ASN A 38 4.60 -1.44 9.30
N LEU A 39 4.51 -0.74 10.42
CA LEU A 39 4.07 0.66 10.46
C LEU A 39 4.89 1.59 9.54
N GLN A 40 6.21 1.38 9.47
CA GLN A 40 7.11 2.16 8.60
C GLN A 40 6.96 1.85 7.11
N TYR A 41 6.31 0.73 6.74
CA TYR A 41 6.11 0.29 5.36
C TYR A 41 4.75 0.67 4.78
N ILE A 42 3.86 1.19 5.63
CA ILE A 42 2.53 1.61 5.18
C ILE A 42 2.66 2.80 4.23
N ASP A 43 1.93 2.76 3.12
CA ASP A 43 1.91 3.79 2.08
C ASP A 43 3.29 4.07 1.47
N LYS A 44 4.10 3.01 1.28
CA LYS A 44 5.43 3.08 0.68
C LYS A 44 5.54 2.28 -0.62
N ASN A 45 6.52 2.69 -1.46
CA ASN A 45 6.98 1.99 -2.65
C ASN A 45 5.85 1.64 -3.64
N TYR A 46 5.09 2.64 -4.10
CA TYR A 46 3.98 2.46 -5.05
C TYR A 46 4.40 2.15 -6.48
N GLY A 47 5.64 2.46 -6.85
CA GLY A 47 6.15 2.25 -8.20
C GLY A 47 6.11 0.78 -8.60
N ASN A 48 5.48 0.46 -9.73
CA ASN A 48 5.41 -0.92 -10.22
C ASN A 48 6.76 -1.38 -10.81
N LEU A 49 7.33 -0.62 -11.76
CA LEU A 49 8.58 -0.96 -12.42
C LEU A 49 9.74 -0.07 -11.95
N LEU A 50 9.49 1.22 -11.77
CA LEU A 50 10.49 2.22 -11.46
C LEU A 50 10.26 2.81 -10.06
N ILE A 51 11.25 2.62 -9.18
CA ILE A 51 11.24 3.15 -7.81
C ILE A 51 11.64 4.64 -7.75
N ILE A 52 12.16 5.19 -8.85
CA ILE A 52 12.56 6.60 -8.92
C ILE A 52 11.41 7.55 -8.59
N TRP A 53 10.17 7.16 -8.90
CA TRP A 53 8.99 7.97 -8.60
C TRP A 53 8.75 8.05 -7.10
N ASP A 54 8.88 6.94 -6.38
CA ASP A 54 8.75 6.93 -4.92
C ASP A 54 9.83 7.77 -4.26
N ARG A 55 11.07 7.76 -4.80
CA ARG A 55 12.15 8.64 -4.33
C ARG A 55 11.82 10.11 -4.57
N PHE A 56 11.27 10.42 -5.74
CA PHE A 56 10.91 11.80 -6.10
C PHE A 56 9.75 12.33 -5.24
N PHE A 57 8.74 11.51 -4.98
CA PHE A 57 7.55 11.89 -4.19
C PHE A 57 7.68 11.65 -2.68
N GLY A 58 8.81 11.12 -2.19
CA GLY A 58 9.04 10.88 -0.76
C GLY A 58 8.29 9.66 -0.19
N THR A 59 7.82 8.77 -1.04
CA THR A 59 7.15 7.51 -0.64
C THR A 59 8.10 6.31 -0.60
N PHE A 60 9.38 6.53 -0.89
CA PHE A 60 10.39 5.47 -0.85
C PHE A 60 10.74 5.04 0.57
N GLU A 61 10.75 3.74 0.81
CA GLU A 61 11.26 3.12 2.05
C GLU A 61 12.07 1.85 1.72
N PRO A 62 13.32 1.72 2.17
CA PRO A 62 14.10 0.51 1.98
C PRO A 62 13.64 -0.61 2.93
N GLU A 63 13.88 -1.87 2.56
CA GLU A 63 13.66 -3.02 3.42
C GLU A 63 14.75 -3.09 4.50
N ASN A 64 14.46 -2.55 5.68
CA ASN A 64 15.38 -2.52 6.82
C ASN A 64 15.07 -3.61 7.86
N GLU A 65 13.83 -4.08 7.90
CA GLU A 65 13.36 -5.10 8.82
C GLU A 65 12.61 -6.20 8.07
N PRO A 66 12.52 -7.42 8.63
CA PRO A 66 11.69 -8.47 8.06
C PRO A 66 10.25 -8.01 7.87
N VAL A 67 9.75 -8.20 6.65
CA VAL A 67 8.41 -7.77 6.29
C VAL A 67 7.36 -8.68 6.93
N LYS A 68 6.40 -8.08 7.62
CA LYS A 68 5.20 -8.74 8.12
C LYS A 68 4.10 -8.59 7.06
N TYR A 69 3.61 -9.70 6.52
CA TYR A 69 2.54 -9.67 5.53
C TYR A 69 1.18 -9.73 6.20
N GLY A 70 0.22 -9.05 5.62
CA GLY A 70 -1.14 -9.02 6.11
C GLY A 70 -1.75 -7.62 6.05
N MET A 71 -2.98 -7.52 6.52
CA MET A 71 -3.67 -6.24 6.64
C MET A 71 -3.32 -5.61 8.00
N VAL A 72 -3.15 -4.30 8.03
CA VAL A 72 -2.94 -3.53 9.28
C VAL A 72 -4.11 -3.77 10.23
N LYS A 73 -5.33 -3.81 9.71
CA LYS A 73 -6.55 -4.13 10.45
C LYS A 73 -7.20 -5.39 9.87
N ASN A 74 -7.23 -6.44 10.65
CA ASN A 74 -7.79 -7.71 10.18
C ASN A 74 -9.32 -7.65 10.11
N VAL A 75 -9.89 -8.11 9.00
CA VAL A 75 -11.34 -8.02 8.73
C VAL A 75 -12.16 -9.02 9.53
N ASN A 76 -11.56 -10.08 10.08
CA ASN A 76 -12.18 -11.12 10.90
C ASN A 76 -13.51 -11.69 10.35
N THR A 77 -13.64 -11.77 9.03
CA THR A 77 -14.82 -12.35 8.37
C THR A 77 -14.42 -12.94 7.01
N PHE A 78 -15.10 -14.03 6.64
CA PHE A 78 -14.98 -14.64 5.32
C PHE A 78 -16.20 -14.36 4.43
N ASN A 79 -17.13 -13.51 4.88
CA ASN A 79 -18.30 -13.13 4.09
C ASN A 79 -17.89 -12.14 2.99
N PRO A 80 -17.95 -12.51 1.69
CA PRO A 80 -17.48 -11.66 0.59
C PRO A 80 -18.29 -10.36 0.47
N PHE A 81 -19.59 -10.41 0.73
CA PHE A 81 -20.43 -9.20 0.71
C PHE A 81 -20.04 -8.22 1.79
N LYS A 82 -19.74 -8.73 3.01
CA LYS A 82 -19.30 -7.89 4.11
C LYS A 82 -17.96 -7.25 3.80
N ILE A 83 -17.00 -8.02 3.26
CA ILE A 83 -15.67 -7.52 2.88
C ILE A 83 -15.81 -6.42 1.81
N THR A 84 -16.59 -6.65 0.76
CA THR A 84 -16.78 -5.69 -0.34
C THR A 84 -17.44 -4.39 0.13
N LEU A 85 -18.38 -4.47 1.07
CA LEU A 85 -19.13 -3.29 1.51
C LEU A 85 -18.48 -2.54 2.67
N MET A 86 -17.46 -3.10 3.33
CA MET A 86 -16.83 -2.46 4.50
C MET A 86 -16.29 -1.06 4.20
N GLY A 87 -15.56 -0.90 3.11
CA GLY A 87 -15.01 0.42 2.73
C GLY A 87 -16.11 1.46 2.50
N TRP A 88 -17.19 1.07 1.86
CA TRP A 88 -18.35 1.95 1.68
C TRP A 88 -19.04 2.30 2.99
N GLN A 89 -19.15 1.35 3.91
CA GLN A 89 -19.73 1.60 5.24
C GLN A 89 -18.88 2.60 6.02
N GLU A 90 -17.55 2.48 5.98
CA GLU A 90 -16.64 3.44 6.63
C GLU A 90 -16.79 4.84 6.03
N ILE A 91 -16.79 4.98 4.71
CA ILE A 91 -17.00 6.26 4.03
C ILE A 91 -18.34 6.91 4.44
N ILE A 92 -19.43 6.13 4.42
CA ILE A 92 -20.76 6.62 4.78
C ILE A 92 -20.82 7.07 6.25
N LEU A 93 -20.19 6.32 7.15
CA LEU A 93 -20.12 6.69 8.57
C LEU A 93 -19.31 7.95 8.78
N ASP A 94 -18.17 8.09 8.11
CA ASP A 94 -17.35 9.28 8.17
C ASP A 94 -18.08 10.51 7.64
N MET A 95 -18.79 10.38 6.52
CA MET A 95 -19.62 11.44 5.98
C MET A 95 -20.74 11.88 6.95
N LYS A 96 -21.42 10.91 7.58
CA LYS A 96 -22.48 11.19 8.56
C LYS A 96 -21.96 11.89 9.83
N ASN A 97 -20.72 11.58 10.22
CA ASN A 97 -20.09 12.16 11.40
C ASN A 97 -19.35 13.45 11.11
N SER A 98 -19.33 13.91 9.86
CA SER A 98 -18.66 15.15 9.44
C SER A 98 -19.36 16.37 9.99
N LYS A 99 -18.56 17.35 10.46
CA LYS A 99 -19.06 18.62 11.01
C LYS A 99 -19.44 19.65 9.94
N SER A 100 -19.06 19.40 8.68
CA SER A 100 -19.37 20.29 7.56
C SER A 100 -19.48 19.52 6.24
N SER A 101 -20.20 20.10 5.28
CA SER A 101 -20.31 19.54 3.92
C SER A 101 -18.96 19.42 3.23
N ARG A 102 -18.03 20.34 3.49
CA ARG A 102 -16.68 20.30 2.94
C ARG A 102 -15.90 19.09 3.48
N GLU A 103 -16.00 18.80 4.77
CA GLU A 103 -15.38 17.65 5.42
C GLU A 103 -15.98 16.33 4.87
N ALA A 104 -17.29 16.26 4.70
CA ALA A 104 -17.96 15.11 4.09
C ALA A 104 -17.45 14.83 2.66
N MET A 105 -17.29 15.89 1.85
CA MET A 105 -16.71 15.77 0.49
C MET A 105 -15.26 15.29 0.52
N THR A 106 -14.48 15.69 1.51
CA THR A 106 -13.09 15.21 1.68
C THR A 106 -13.04 13.72 2.02
N HIS A 107 -14.00 13.20 2.77
CA HIS A 107 -14.08 11.76 3.05
C HIS A 107 -14.47 10.95 1.82
N PHE A 108 -15.24 11.52 0.90
CA PHE A 108 -15.68 10.82 -0.31
C PHE A 108 -14.64 10.87 -1.44
N PHE A 109 -14.01 12.03 -1.68
CA PHE A 109 -13.10 12.26 -2.81
C PHE A 109 -11.62 12.35 -2.41
N GLY A 110 -11.32 12.43 -1.12
CA GLY A 110 -9.95 12.53 -0.62
C GLY A 110 -9.22 11.18 -0.62
N PRO A 111 -7.94 11.17 -0.27
CA PRO A 111 -7.20 9.93 -0.10
C PRO A 111 -7.82 9.09 1.02
N PRO A 112 -7.72 7.74 0.93
CA PRO A 112 -8.19 6.87 1.99
C PRO A 112 -7.48 7.22 3.31
N LYS A 113 -8.21 7.14 4.42
CA LYS A 113 -7.60 7.31 5.74
C LYS A 113 -6.61 6.18 5.96
N THR A 114 -5.39 6.53 6.31
CA THR A 114 -4.44 5.54 6.84
C THR A 114 -5.03 5.05 8.17
N SER A 115 -5.56 3.84 8.18
CA SER A 115 -6.11 3.22 9.39
C SER A 115 -4.95 2.73 10.26
N LEU A 116 -4.30 3.65 10.94
CA LEU A 116 -3.36 3.35 12.03
C LEU A 116 -4.13 3.09 13.31
#